data_64b937f6ea7dbb153254e79f6fc3cb8d
#
_entry.id   64b937f6ea7dbb153254e79f6fc3cb8d
#
_cell.length_a   1.000
_cell.length_b   1.000
_cell.length_c   1.000
_cell.angle_alpha   90.00
_cell.angle_beta   90.00
_cell.angle_gamma   90.00
#
_symmetry.space_group_name_H-M   'P 1'
#
loop_
_entity.id
_entity.type
_entity.pdbx_description
1 polymer ?
#
loop_
_entity_poly.entity_id
_entity_poly.type
_entity_poly.pdbx_seq_one_letter_code
_entity_poly.pdbx_strand_id
1 'polypeptide(L)'
;MLTFRKDFNVLSGETLWRDLPGGSGGLHRQHVCPECLTRTHTEMLAHPDVINVRPGTLDNPAVATPIAQIWTSLAHSWAIAPNVRCYEENPEDIEALVGAWRANLMA
;
A
#
# COMPACT_ATOMS: atom_id res chain seq x y z
N MET A 1 -2.55 1.50 1.61
CA MET A 1 -3.58 0.42 1.55
C MET A 1 -3.17 -0.58 0.49
N LEU A 2 -2.87 -1.80 0.88
CA LEU A 2 -2.55 -2.88 -0.05
C LEU A 2 -3.83 -3.46 -0.62
N THR A 3 -3.88 -3.62 -1.93
CA THR A 3 -5.03 -4.22 -2.62
C THR A 3 -4.52 -5.14 -3.73
N PHE A 4 -5.37 -6.03 -4.23
CA PHE A 4 -5.00 -6.86 -5.37
C PHE A 4 -5.05 -6.05 -6.68
N ARG A 5 -4.10 -6.32 -7.58
CA ARG A 5 -4.09 -5.69 -8.90
C ARG A 5 -5.40 -5.89 -9.65
N LYS A 6 -6.02 -7.05 -9.51
CA LYS A 6 -7.31 -7.35 -10.17
C LYS A 6 -8.47 -6.45 -9.72
N ASP A 7 -8.34 -5.83 -8.54
CA ASP A 7 -9.34 -4.92 -7.98
C ASP A 7 -8.99 -3.43 -8.23
N PHE A 8 -7.91 -3.17 -8.97
CA PHE A 8 -7.42 -1.82 -9.24
C PHE A 8 -7.47 -1.50 -10.74
N ASN A 9 -8.09 -0.38 -11.09
CA ASN A 9 -8.17 0.10 -12.46
C ASN A 9 -7.89 1.59 -12.54
N VAL A 10 -7.10 2.02 -13.52
CA VAL A 10 -6.95 3.43 -13.87
C VAL A 10 -8.08 3.78 -14.83
N LEU A 11 -9.01 4.62 -14.39
CA LEU A 11 -10.20 4.98 -15.17
C LEU A 11 -9.92 6.09 -16.18
N SER A 12 -9.02 7.00 -15.87
CA SER A 12 -8.67 8.12 -16.75
C SER A 12 -7.31 8.71 -16.37
N GLY A 13 -6.69 9.37 -17.35
CA GLY A 13 -5.43 10.07 -17.16
C GLY A 13 -4.21 9.16 -17.13
N GLU A 14 -3.04 9.81 -17.01
CA GLU A 14 -1.75 9.15 -16.91
C GLU A 14 -1.03 9.65 -15.66
N THR A 15 -0.17 8.81 -15.11
CA THR A 15 0.72 9.19 -14.02
C THR A 15 2.15 9.33 -14.52
N LEU A 16 2.94 10.14 -13.82
CA LEU A 16 4.40 10.03 -13.90
C LEU A 16 4.80 8.91 -12.93
N TRP A 17 5.85 8.18 -13.25
CA TRP A 17 6.33 7.12 -12.36
C TRP A 17 7.85 7.00 -12.40
N ARG A 18 8.39 6.44 -11.33
CA ARG A 18 9.81 6.17 -11.17
C ARG A 18 10.00 4.90 -10.35
N ASP A 19 10.99 4.10 -10.75
CA ASP A 19 11.40 2.93 -9.98
C ASP A 19 12.42 3.33 -8.92
N LEU A 20 12.10 3.02 -7.66
CA LEU A 20 12.96 3.31 -6.50
C LEU A 20 13.13 2.04 -5.67
N PRO A 21 14.29 1.85 -5.02
CA PRO A 21 14.48 0.71 -4.12
C PRO A 21 13.56 0.82 -2.90
N GLY A 22 12.91 -0.28 -2.56
CA GLY A 22 12.15 -0.42 -1.31
C GLY A 22 13.03 -0.88 -0.15
N GLY A 23 12.45 -0.99 1.04
CA GLY A 23 13.16 -1.40 2.25
C GLY A 23 13.75 -2.81 2.17
N SER A 24 13.14 -3.69 1.38
CA SER A 24 13.64 -5.07 1.15
C SER A 24 14.70 -5.17 0.04
N GLY A 25 15.06 -4.06 -0.61
CA GLY A 25 15.96 -4.03 -1.76
C GLY A 25 15.28 -4.25 -3.12
N GLY A 26 14.02 -4.67 -3.15
CA GLY A 26 13.22 -4.79 -4.37
C GLY A 26 12.79 -3.42 -4.91
N LEU A 27 12.56 -3.34 -6.22
CA LEU A 27 12.11 -2.10 -6.84
C LEU A 27 10.62 -1.87 -6.62
N HIS A 28 10.28 -0.62 -6.34
CA HIS A 28 8.92 -0.12 -6.23
C HIS A 28 8.69 0.93 -7.29
N ARG A 29 7.67 0.75 -8.12
CA ARG A 29 7.27 1.74 -9.12
C ARG A 29 6.28 2.70 -8.49
N GLN A 30 6.74 3.90 -8.19
CA GLN A 30 5.92 4.92 -7.54
C GLN A 30 5.29 5.84 -8.57
N HIS A 31 3.95 5.93 -8.53
CA HIS A 31 3.15 6.75 -9.41
C HIS A 31 2.70 8.03 -8.72
N VAL A 32 2.79 9.15 -9.43
CA VAL A 32 2.38 10.47 -8.94
C VAL A 32 1.50 11.17 -9.96
N CYS A 33 0.63 12.04 -9.47
CA CYS A 33 -0.12 12.94 -10.33
C CYS A 33 0.83 13.91 -11.04
N PRO A 34 0.77 14.08 -12.37
CA PRO A 34 1.68 14.96 -13.08
C PRO A 34 1.45 16.44 -12.78
N GLU A 35 0.27 16.82 -12.28
CA GLU A 35 -0.06 18.22 -11.97
C GLU A 35 0.39 18.62 -10.56
N CYS A 36 0.01 17.84 -9.53
CA CYS A 36 0.27 18.20 -8.13
C CYS A 36 1.34 17.36 -7.45
N LEU A 37 1.86 16.33 -8.13
CA LEU A 37 2.88 15.40 -7.64
C LEU A 37 2.45 14.56 -6.42
N THR A 38 1.17 14.54 -6.11
CA THR A 38 0.64 13.64 -5.07
C THR A 38 0.87 12.19 -5.47
N ARG A 39 1.40 11.39 -4.56
CA ARG A 39 1.53 9.95 -4.77
C ARG A 39 0.16 9.31 -4.79
N THR A 40 -0.14 8.58 -5.84
CA THR A 40 -1.42 7.89 -6.00
C THR A 40 -1.34 6.43 -5.61
N HIS A 41 -0.37 5.71 -6.16
CA HIS A 41 -0.20 4.28 -5.88
C HIS A 41 1.22 3.83 -6.18
N THR A 42 1.56 2.65 -5.71
CA THR A 42 2.87 2.03 -5.91
C THR A 42 2.69 0.58 -6.34
N GLU A 43 3.45 0.18 -7.37
CA GLU A 43 3.57 -1.21 -7.78
C GLU A 43 4.83 -1.80 -7.14
N MET A 44 4.69 -2.93 -6.46
CA MET A 44 5.83 -3.68 -5.94
C MET A 44 6.24 -4.72 -6.98
N LEU A 45 7.41 -4.55 -7.60
CA LEU A 45 7.81 -5.43 -8.71
C LEU A 45 8.05 -6.88 -8.27
N ALA A 46 8.40 -7.11 -7.00
CA ALA A 46 8.52 -8.44 -6.42
C ALA A 46 7.16 -9.10 -6.12
N HIS A 47 6.10 -8.32 -6.05
CA HIS A 47 4.73 -8.79 -5.78
C HIS A 47 3.76 -8.16 -6.79
N PRO A 48 3.81 -8.59 -8.07
CA PRO A 48 3.09 -7.92 -9.15
C PRO A 48 1.56 -7.96 -9.01
N ASP A 49 1.03 -8.88 -8.21
CA ASP A 49 -0.41 -8.99 -7.98
C ASP A 49 -0.94 -8.05 -6.90
N VAL A 50 -0.07 -7.25 -6.29
CA VAL A 50 -0.41 -6.34 -5.21
C VAL A 50 -0.09 -4.90 -5.61
N ILE A 51 -1.04 -4.00 -5.36
CA ILE A 51 -0.90 -2.54 -5.55
C ILE A 51 -1.04 -1.86 -4.19
N ASN A 52 -0.18 -0.90 -3.91
CA ASN A 52 -0.29 -0.08 -2.70
C ASN A 52 -0.93 1.26 -3.07
N VAL A 53 -2.18 1.44 -2.71
CA VAL A 53 -2.93 2.69 -2.93
C VAL A 53 -2.74 3.63 -1.75
N ARG A 54 -2.53 4.91 -2.00
CA ARG A 54 -2.42 5.94 -0.95
C ARG A 54 -3.82 6.25 -0.40
N PRO A 55 -4.12 5.92 0.86
CA PRO A 55 -5.48 6.05 1.39
C PRO A 55 -6.00 7.48 1.42
N GLY A 56 -5.11 8.46 1.60
CA GLY A 56 -5.49 9.88 1.60
C GLY A 56 -6.03 10.40 0.27
N THR A 57 -5.86 9.64 -0.83
CA THR A 57 -6.39 9.98 -2.15
C THR A 57 -7.76 9.36 -2.44
N LEU A 58 -8.28 8.53 -1.54
CA LEU A 58 -9.60 7.93 -1.70
C LEU A 58 -10.72 8.97 -1.49
N ASP A 59 -11.82 8.80 -2.19
CA ASP A 59 -13.02 9.64 -2.00
C ASP A 59 -13.56 9.50 -0.57
N ASN A 60 -13.50 8.29 -0.02
CA ASN A 60 -13.83 8.03 1.38
C ASN A 60 -12.64 7.34 2.07
N PRO A 61 -11.67 8.09 2.63
CA PRO A 61 -10.50 7.48 3.27
C PRO A 61 -10.83 6.70 4.54
N ALA A 62 -12.02 6.85 5.11
CA ALA A 62 -12.44 6.11 6.31
C ALA A 62 -12.50 4.59 6.08
N VAL A 63 -12.66 4.13 4.83
CA VAL A 63 -12.65 2.69 4.51
C VAL A 63 -11.28 2.05 4.71
N ALA A 64 -10.22 2.85 4.77
CA ALA A 64 -8.84 2.39 4.89
C ALA A 64 -8.37 2.24 6.36
N THR A 65 -9.25 1.86 7.27
CA THR A 65 -8.87 1.56 8.65
C THR A 65 -7.83 0.44 8.69
N PRO A 66 -6.64 0.66 9.25
CA PRO A 66 -5.57 -0.33 9.22
C PRO A 66 -5.94 -1.60 10.00
N ILE A 67 -5.59 -2.76 9.45
CA ILE A 67 -5.66 -4.05 10.15
C ILE A 67 -4.27 -4.55 10.56
N ALA A 68 -3.23 -3.97 9.98
CA ALA A 68 -1.85 -4.31 10.29
C ALA A 68 -0.92 -3.15 9.99
N GLN A 69 0.24 -3.17 10.64
CA GLN A 69 1.37 -2.29 10.35
C GLN A 69 2.57 -3.15 9.98
N ILE A 70 3.26 -2.79 8.91
CA ILE A 70 4.47 -3.49 8.47
C ILE A 70 5.68 -2.56 8.61
N TRP A 71 6.88 -3.14 8.65
CA TRP A 71 8.14 -2.39 8.79
C TRP A 71 8.22 -1.56 10.06
N THR A 72 7.68 -2.07 11.15
CA THR A 72 7.73 -1.37 12.45
C THR A 72 9.14 -1.27 13.01
N SER A 73 10.08 -2.10 12.53
CA SER A 73 11.50 -1.98 12.89
C SER A 73 12.11 -0.62 12.51
N LEU A 74 11.56 0.05 11.51
CA LEU A 74 12.00 1.36 11.05
C LEU A 74 11.09 2.50 11.53
N ALA A 75 10.04 2.20 12.27
CA ALA A 75 9.06 3.19 12.71
C ALA A 75 9.53 3.95 13.96
N HIS A 76 9.13 5.20 14.04
CA HIS A 76 9.21 5.94 15.29
C HIS A 76 8.13 5.43 16.25
N SER A 77 8.44 5.33 17.54
CA SER A 77 7.51 4.80 18.54
C SER A 77 6.17 5.53 18.59
N TRP A 78 6.19 6.84 18.35
CA TRP A 78 4.98 7.67 18.34
C TRP A 78 4.09 7.46 17.10
N ALA A 79 4.59 6.79 16.06
CA ALA A 79 3.88 6.51 14.82
C ALA A 79 3.25 5.11 14.79
N ILE A 80 3.47 4.29 15.79
CA ILE A 80 2.89 2.95 15.88
C ILE A 80 1.47 3.06 16.43
N ALA A 81 0.47 2.68 15.61
CA ALA A 81 -0.92 2.70 16.04
C ALA A 81 -1.18 1.62 17.09
N PRO A 82 -1.93 1.94 18.17
CA PRO A 82 -2.28 0.96 19.18
C PRO A 82 -3.28 -0.07 18.68
N ASN A 83 -3.22 -1.30 19.22
CA ASN A 83 -4.20 -2.37 18.92
C ASN A 83 -4.23 -2.81 17.46
N VAL A 84 -3.17 -2.56 16.69
CA VAL A 84 -3.01 -3.02 15.32
C VAL A 84 -1.85 -4.00 15.27
N ARG A 85 -2.06 -5.13 14.61
CA ARG A 85 -1.01 -6.15 14.47
C ARG A 85 0.21 -5.56 13.77
N CYS A 86 1.40 -5.80 14.36
CA CYS A 86 2.65 -5.29 13.85
C CYS A 86 3.52 -6.40 13.25
N TYR A 87 4.20 -6.06 12.17
CA TYR A 87 5.25 -6.87 11.56
C TYR A 87 6.52 -6.04 11.51
N GLU A 88 7.62 -6.57 12.02
CA GLU A 88 8.90 -5.82 12.06
C GLU A 88 9.41 -5.50 10.65
N GLU A 89 9.16 -6.39 9.70
CA GLU A 89 9.45 -6.23 8.28
C GLU A 89 8.19 -6.54 7.45
N ASN A 90 8.33 -7.18 6.29
CA ASN A 90 7.19 -7.73 5.56
C ASN A 90 6.63 -8.96 6.28
N PRO A 91 5.30 -9.21 6.20
CA PRO A 91 4.75 -10.50 6.61
C PRO A 91 5.28 -11.60 5.68
N GLU A 92 5.33 -12.84 6.15
CA GLU A 92 5.77 -13.99 5.34
C GLU A 92 4.93 -14.15 4.07
N ASP A 93 3.63 -13.93 4.18
CA ASP A 93 2.68 -13.99 3.07
C ASP A 93 1.89 -12.69 2.97
N ILE A 94 2.41 -11.76 2.17
CA ILE A 94 1.78 -10.46 1.97
C ILE A 94 0.43 -10.59 1.25
N GLU A 95 0.28 -11.57 0.37
CA GLU A 95 -0.98 -11.78 -0.35
C GLU A 95 -2.08 -12.27 0.59
N ALA A 96 -1.74 -13.10 1.58
CA ALA A 96 -2.69 -13.52 2.62
C ALA A 96 -3.17 -12.32 3.45
N LEU A 97 -2.28 -11.38 3.77
CA LEU A 97 -2.65 -10.16 4.48
C LEU A 97 -3.57 -9.28 3.63
N VAL A 98 -3.28 -9.13 2.35
CA VAL A 98 -4.14 -8.39 1.41
C VAL A 98 -5.51 -9.06 1.29
N GLY A 99 -5.55 -10.40 1.24
CA GLY A 99 -6.80 -11.16 1.23
C GLY A 99 -7.64 -10.94 2.49
N ALA A 100 -7.00 -10.91 3.65
CA ALA A 100 -7.68 -10.62 4.92
C ALA A 100 -8.25 -9.19 4.93
N TRP A 101 -7.50 -8.24 4.45
CA TRP A 101 -7.96 -6.86 4.28
C TRP A 101 -9.18 -6.78 3.35
N ARG A 102 -9.10 -7.42 2.19
CA ARG A 102 -10.20 -7.46 1.22
C ARG A 102 -11.47 -8.05 1.82
N ALA A 103 -11.35 -9.17 2.53
CA ALA A 103 -12.47 -9.81 3.20
C ALA A 103 -13.13 -8.89 4.25
N ASN A 104 -12.31 -8.17 5.01
CA ASN A 104 -12.79 -7.21 6.02
C ASN A 104 -13.53 -6.05 5.36
N LEU A 105 -13.03 -5.54 4.23
CA LEU A 105 -13.67 -4.45 3.49
C LEU A 105 -15.01 -4.86 2.89
N MET A 106 -15.16 -6.11 2.50
CA MET A 106 -16.36 -6.66 1.86
C MET A 106 -17.39 -7.24 2.83
N ALA A 107 -17.06 -7.26 4.11
CA ALA A 107 -17.95 -7.79 5.16
C ALA A 107 -19.15 -6.89 5.47
#